data_49a1d71abeae8ef7f5f9eb0b821adaad
#
_entry.id   49a1d71abeae8ef7f5f9eb0b821adaad
#
_cell.length_a   1.000
_cell.length_b   1.000
_cell.length_c   1.000
_cell.angle_alpha   90.00
_cell.angle_beta   90.00
_cell.angle_gamma   90.00
#
_symmetry.space_group_name_H-M   'P 1'
#
loop_
_entity.id
_entity.type
_entity.pdbx_description
1 polymer ?
#
loop_
_entity_poly.entity_id
_entity_poly.type
_entity_poly.pdbx_seq_one_letter_code
_entity_poly.pdbx_strand_id
1 'polypeptide(L)'
;MEIVTARLALRRPVAADVDAIFDVHHDAEACHHNPSDLLATRTDAEDVFARWDGHWRRHGFGYWVVSAREDGTTLGFCGLKFVRFRDREVLNLFYRLAPAAWGTGVGTEAATAVVRWAGEHLPDWPILARVRPGNVASQKVAQRAGLTRSASLDEPGEDGPDWMYTIRWPAVAPETDHPIAGHRATG
;
A
#
# COMPACT_ATOMS: atom_id res chain seq x y z
N MET A 1 -6.01 -4.96 -17.16
CA MET A 1 -6.99 -4.36 -16.21
C MET A 1 -6.54 -2.93 -15.92
N GLU A 2 -7.42 -1.99 -16.12
CA GLU A 2 -7.18 -0.55 -15.96
C GLU A 2 -8.25 0.02 -15.02
N ILE A 3 -7.87 0.97 -14.17
CA ILE A 3 -8.79 1.73 -13.33
C ILE A 3 -8.79 3.16 -13.85
N VAL A 4 -9.96 3.67 -14.21
CA VAL A 4 -10.12 5.04 -14.72
C VAL A 4 -10.95 5.86 -13.74
N THR A 5 -10.46 7.06 -13.42
CA THR A 5 -11.15 8.03 -12.57
C THR A 5 -11.47 9.31 -13.35
N ALA A 6 -11.89 10.37 -12.68
CA ALA A 6 -12.14 11.64 -13.34
C ALA A 6 -10.89 12.22 -13.98
N ARG A 7 -9.72 12.15 -13.31
CA ARG A 7 -8.47 12.77 -13.74
C ARG A 7 -7.35 11.78 -14.04
N LEU A 8 -7.47 10.51 -13.58
CA LEU A 8 -6.37 9.55 -13.60
C LEU A 8 -6.72 8.30 -14.40
N ALA A 9 -5.70 7.72 -15.02
CA ALA A 9 -5.67 6.36 -15.53
C ALA A 9 -4.60 5.56 -14.77
N LEU A 10 -5.02 4.42 -14.22
CA LEU A 10 -4.14 3.50 -13.49
C LEU A 10 -4.03 2.22 -14.31
N ARG A 11 -2.86 1.95 -14.88
CA ARG A 11 -2.60 0.78 -15.73
C ARG A 11 -1.51 -0.12 -15.17
N ARG A 12 -1.51 -1.38 -15.58
CA ARG A 12 -0.39 -2.29 -15.27
C ARG A 12 0.92 -1.72 -15.80
N PRO A 13 2.02 -1.75 -15.01
CA PRO A 13 3.35 -1.41 -15.47
C PRO A 13 3.83 -2.34 -16.59
N VAL A 14 4.61 -1.77 -17.50
CA VAL A 14 5.32 -2.50 -18.56
C VAL A 14 6.82 -2.18 -18.48
N ALA A 15 7.66 -2.92 -19.19
CA ALA A 15 9.11 -2.71 -19.15
C ALA A 15 9.56 -1.28 -19.51
N ALA A 16 8.78 -0.59 -20.34
CA ALA A 16 9.04 0.82 -20.68
C ALA A 16 8.83 1.79 -19.50
N ASP A 17 8.21 1.36 -18.40
CA ASP A 17 8.01 2.21 -17.22
C ASP A 17 9.20 2.18 -16.24
N VAL A 18 10.26 1.42 -16.51
CA VAL A 18 11.42 1.30 -15.64
C VAL A 18 12.06 2.67 -15.36
N ASP A 19 12.14 3.54 -16.37
CA ASP A 19 12.70 4.88 -16.18
C ASP A 19 11.81 5.73 -15.25
N ALA A 20 10.49 5.65 -15.39
CA ALA A 20 9.57 6.32 -14.48
C ALA A 20 9.62 5.74 -13.05
N ILE A 21 9.83 4.43 -12.91
CA ILE A 21 10.06 3.79 -11.59
C ILE A 21 11.34 4.36 -10.98
N PHE A 22 12.42 4.45 -11.76
CA PHE A 22 13.67 5.02 -11.30
C PHE A 22 13.49 6.48 -10.87
N ASP A 23 12.94 7.31 -11.73
CA ASP A 23 12.79 8.75 -11.45
C ASP A 23 12.04 9.03 -10.16
N VAL A 24 10.92 8.33 -9.93
CA VAL A 24 10.10 8.52 -8.71
C VAL A 24 10.78 7.94 -7.45
N HIS A 25 11.53 6.84 -7.57
CA HIS A 25 12.16 6.20 -6.41
C HIS A 25 13.62 6.66 -6.20
N HIS A 26 14.24 7.35 -7.14
CA HIS A 26 15.54 8.01 -6.98
C HIS A 26 15.41 9.41 -6.38
N ASP A 27 14.21 9.97 -6.40
CA ASP A 27 13.93 11.27 -5.83
C ASP A 27 13.92 11.20 -4.29
N ALA A 28 14.90 11.87 -3.67
CA ALA A 28 15.09 11.88 -2.22
C ALA A 28 13.90 12.54 -1.47
N GLU A 29 13.18 13.48 -2.11
CA GLU A 29 12.00 14.12 -1.54
C GLU A 29 10.82 13.13 -1.57
N ALA A 30 10.62 12.40 -2.67
CA ALA A 30 9.61 11.36 -2.76
C ALA A 30 9.85 10.19 -1.79
N CYS A 31 11.11 9.93 -1.42
CA CYS A 31 11.51 8.88 -0.47
C CYS A 31 11.78 9.40 0.95
N HIS A 32 11.57 10.69 1.23
CA HIS A 32 11.95 11.32 2.50
C HIS A 32 11.45 10.57 3.75
N HIS A 33 10.25 10.03 3.72
CA HIS A 33 9.69 9.28 4.84
C HIS A 33 10.12 7.81 4.89
N ASN A 34 10.63 7.27 3.79
CA ASN A 34 11.09 5.89 3.64
C ASN A 34 12.39 5.87 2.83
N PRO A 35 13.50 6.37 3.41
CA PRO A 35 14.77 6.46 2.70
C PRO A 35 15.35 5.11 2.28
N SER A 36 14.98 4.00 2.94
CA SER A 36 15.36 2.65 2.51
C SER A 36 14.79 2.26 1.13
N ASP A 37 13.73 2.92 0.68
CA ASP A 37 13.15 2.70 -0.65
C ASP A 37 13.87 3.48 -1.76
N LEU A 38 14.86 4.32 -1.42
CA LEU A 38 15.59 5.12 -2.39
C LEU A 38 16.42 4.23 -3.31
N LEU A 39 16.18 4.31 -4.61
CA LEU A 39 16.95 3.55 -5.60
C LEU A 39 18.23 4.30 -6.00
N ALA A 40 19.35 3.59 -6.03
CA ALA A 40 20.63 4.16 -6.41
C ALA A 40 20.88 4.11 -7.92
N THR A 41 20.38 3.06 -8.58
CA THR A 41 20.66 2.77 -9.98
C THR A 41 19.39 2.40 -10.76
N ARG A 42 19.48 2.54 -12.09
CA ARG A 42 18.41 2.06 -12.98
C ARG A 42 18.20 0.54 -12.88
N THR A 43 19.26 -0.22 -12.59
CA THR A 43 19.16 -1.67 -12.36
C THR A 43 18.29 -1.99 -11.14
N ASP A 44 18.36 -1.19 -10.08
CA ASP A 44 17.47 -1.35 -8.93
C ASP A 44 16.00 -1.16 -9.34
N ALA A 45 15.72 -0.24 -10.27
CA ALA A 45 14.38 -0.05 -10.81
C ALA A 45 13.91 -1.21 -11.70
N GLU A 46 14.83 -1.84 -12.45
CA GLU A 46 14.55 -3.06 -13.19
C GLU A 46 14.15 -4.20 -12.24
N ASP A 47 14.83 -4.34 -11.11
CA ASP A 47 14.50 -5.31 -10.06
C ASP A 47 13.14 -5.00 -9.40
N VAL A 48 12.84 -3.72 -9.15
CA VAL A 48 11.53 -3.30 -8.67
C VAL A 48 10.44 -3.68 -9.66
N PHE A 49 10.63 -3.36 -10.96
CA PHE A 49 9.70 -3.73 -12.01
C PHE A 49 9.50 -5.25 -12.09
N ALA A 50 10.58 -6.03 -12.06
CA ALA A 50 10.51 -7.48 -12.13
C ALA A 50 9.69 -8.09 -10.98
N ARG A 51 9.85 -7.56 -9.75
CA ARG A 51 9.04 -7.97 -8.59
C ARG A 51 7.56 -7.61 -8.76
N TRP A 52 7.26 -6.41 -9.27
CA TRP A 52 5.88 -5.97 -9.51
C TRP A 52 5.23 -6.78 -10.63
N ASP A 53 5.93 -6.99 -11.73
CA ASP A 53 5.44 -7.79 -12.86
C ASP A 53 5.21 -9.25 -12.47
N GLY A 54 6.11 -9.83 -11.64
CA GLY A 54 5.93 -11.15 -11.05
C GLY A 54 4.67 -11.27 -10.20
N HIS A 55 4.36 -10.26 -9.39
CA HIS A 55 3.12 -10.20 -8.63
C HIS A 55 1.89 -10.09 -9.55
N TRP A 56 1.94 -9.22 -10.56
CA TRP A 56 0.89 -9.09 -11.56
C TRP A 56 0.61 -10.39 -12.31
N ARG A 57 1.67 -11.11 -12.72
CA ARG A 57 1.51 -12.42 -13.40
C ARG A 57 0.86 -13.47 -12.51
N ARG A 58 1.14 -13.45 -11.22
CA ARG A 58 0.63 -14.44 -10.27
C ARG A 58 -0.80 -14.14 -9.82
N HIS A 59 -1.13 -12.87 -9.61
CA HIS A 59 -2.37 -12.48 -8.92
C HIS A 59 -3.35 -11.69 -9.78
N GLY A 60 -2.95 -11.21 -10.97
CA GLY A 60 -3.80 -10.42 -11.85
C GLY A 60 -4.01 -8.96 -11.43
N PHE A 61 -3.35 -8.53 -10.35
CA PHE A 61 -3.32 -7.15 -9.86
C PHE A 61 -1.97 -6.84 -9.21
N GLY A 62 -1.73 -5.57 -8.85
CA GLY A 62 -0.47 -5.17 -8.22
C GLY A 62 -0.39 -3.66 -7.99
N TYR A 63 0.79 -3.10 -8.16
CA TYR A 63 0.97 -1.67 -8.20
C TYR A 63 0.75 -1.19 -9.65
N TRP A 64 -0.06 -0.15 -9.80
CA TRP A 64 -0.39 0.48 -11.08
C TRP A 64 0.49 1.71 -11.31
N VAL A 65 0.82 2.00 -12.54
CA VAL A 65 1.26 3.32 -12.96
C VAL A 65 0.06 4.27 -12.88
N VAL A 66 0.23 5.39 -12.22
CA VAL A 66 -0.77 6.47 -12.14
C VAL A 66 -0.39 7.55 -13.14
N SER A 67 -1.25 7.79 -14.11
CA SER A 67 -1.04 8.82 -15.13
C SER A 67 -2.18 9.81 -15.15
N ALA A 68 -1.88 11.07 -15.50
CA ALA A 68 -2.89 12.06 -15.83
C ALA A 68 -3.61 11.67 -17.12
N ARG A 69 -4.93 11.75 -17.15
CA ARG A 69 -5.71 11.43 -18.35
C ARG A 69 -5.60 12.47 -19.44
N GLU A 70 -5.28 13.70 -19.07
CA GLU A 70 -5.21 14.84 -20.00
C GLU A 70 -4.09 14.67 -21.03
N ASP A 71 -2.89 14.29 -20.56
CA ASP A 71 -1.68 14.27 -21.36
C ASP A 71 -0.86 12.97 -21.25
N GLY A 72 -1.31 12.01 -20.42
CA GLY A 72 -0.61 10.76 -20.21
C GLY A 72 0.62 10.86 -19.29
N THR A 73 0.90 12.02 -18.70
CA THR A 73 2.05 12.23 -17.80
C THR A 73 1.99 11.25 -16.64
N THR A 74 3.08 10.51 -16.40
CA THR A 74 3.22 9.63 -15.24
C THR A 74 3.39 10.47 -13.98
N LEU A 75 2.47 10.28 -13.02
CA LEU A 75 2.44 10.99 -11.75
C LEU A 75 3.02 10.15 -10.60
N GLY A 76 3.23 8.86 -10.81
CA GLY A 76 3.77 7.93 -9.85
C GLY A 76 3.08 6.57 -9.87
N PHE A 77 3.00 5.94 -8.70
CA PHE A 77 2.51 4.57 -8.56
C PHE A 77 1.56 4.47 -7.38
N CYS A 78 0.52 3.62 -7.52
CA CYS A 78 -0.42 3.31 -6.44
C CYS A 78 -0.97 1.90 -6.65
N GLY A 79 -1.19 1.15 -5.58
CA GLY A 79 -1.79 -0.16 -5.74
C GLY A 79 -1.74 -1.04 -4.52
N LEU A 80 -2.04 -2.32 -4.75
CA LEU A 80 -2.13 -3.34 -3.72
C LEU A 80 -1.22 -4.51 -4.04
N LYS A 81 -0.65 -5.09 -3.00
CA LYS A 81 0.13 -6.32 -3.09
C LYS A 81 -0.15 -7.19 -1.88
N PHE A 82 -0.21 -8.51 -2.07
CA PHE A 82 -0.22 -9.42 -0.94
C PHE A 82 1.08 -9.32 -0.17
N VAL A 83 0.97 -9.20 1.15
CA VAL A 83 2.09 -9.25 2.08
C VAL A 83 1.68 -10.08 3.30
N ARG A 84 2.67 -10.73 3.91
CA ARG A 84 2.48 -11.33 5.23
C ARG A 84 2.64 -10.25 6.30
N PHE A 85 1.62 -10.09 7.13
CA PHE A 85 1.64 -9.21 8.28
C PHE A 85 1.25 -10.02 9.51
N ARG A 86 2.19 -10.17 10.45
CA ARG A 86 2.05 -11.11 11.58
C ARG A 86 1.69 -12.50 11.05
N ASP A 87 0.59 -13.08 11.49
CA ASP A 87 0.18 -14.47 11.18
C ASP A 87 -0.75 -14.58 9.97
N ARG A 88 -1.00 -13.50 9.24
CA ARG A 88 -1.95 -13.48 8.13
C ARG A 88 -1.42 -12.84 6.87
N GLU A 89 -1.99 -13.24 5.75
CA GLU A 89 -1.80 -12.54 4.48
C GLU A 89 -2.81 -11.41 4.37
N VAL A 90 -2.36 -10.24 3.93
CA VAL A 90 -3.17 -9.03 3.79
C VAL A 90 -2.79 -8.30 2.52
N LEU A 91 -3.63 -7.35 2.09
CA LEU A 91 -3.31 -6.43 1.00
C LEU A 91 -2.60 -5.20 1.57
N ASN A 92 -1.36 -4.96 1.15
CA ASN A 92 -0.65 -3.72 1.48
C ASN A 92 -1.00 -2.65 0.45
N LEU A 93 -1.61 -1.56 0.89
CA LEU A 93 -1.82 -0.36 0.08
C LEU A 93 -0.53 0.46 0.04
N PHE A 94 -0.03 0.66 -1.16
CA PHE A 94 1.14 1.48 -1.44
C PHE A 94 0.78 2.60 -2.40
N TYR A 95 1.38 3.75 -2.20
CA TYR A 95 1.43 4.85 -3.16
C TYR A 95 2.71 5.66 -2.98
N ARG A 96 3.32 6.01 -4.12
CA ARG A 96 4.44 6.95 -4.21
C ARG A 96 4.26 7.80 -5.45
N LEU A 97 4.22 9.10 -5.26
CA LEU A 97 3.98 10.06 -6.31
C LEU A 97 5.19 10.98 -6.45
N ALA A 98 5.45 11.41 -7.67
CA ALA A 98 6.41 12.46 -7.93
C ALA A 98 6.01 13.73 -7.14
N PRO A 99 6.99 14.49 -6.58
CA PRO A 99 6.71 15.70 -5.81
C PRO A 99 5.81 16.71 -6.54
N ALA A 100 5.93 16.84 -7.85
CA ALA A 100 5.09 17.72 -8.67
C ALA A 100 3.58 17.38 -8.61
N ALA A 101 3.21 16.14 -8.23
CA ALA A 101 1.83 15.71 -8.08
C ALA A 101 1.28 15.93 -6.66
N TRP A 102 2.10 16.35 -5.70
CA TRP A 102 1.67 16.52 -4.32
C TRP A 102 0.75 17.73 -4.13
N GLY A 103 -0.11 17.66 -3.12
CA GLY A 103 -1.06 18.74 -2.84
C GLY A 103 -2.24 18.87 -3.81
N THR A 104 -2.20 18.17 -4.94
CA THR A 104 -3.23 18.24 -6.01
C THR A 104 -4.41 17.29 -5.82
N GLY A 105 -4.35 16.43 -4.78
CA GLY A 105 -5.37 15.40 -4.50
C GLY A 105 -5.21 14.10 -5.26
N VAL A 106 -4.21 13.97 -6.12
CA VAL A 106 -3.92 12.76 -6.93
C VAL A 106 -3.76 11.52 -6.05
N GLY A 107 -2.99 11.61 -4.95
CA GLY A 107 -2.81 10.47 -4.05
C GLY A 107 -4.11 9.96 -3.43
N THR A 108 -4.98 10.87 -3.01
CA THR A 108 -6.30 10.51 -2.48
C THR A 108 -7.17 9.86 -3.55
N GLU A 109 -7.21 10.43 -4.75
CA GLU A 109 -8.03 9.91 -5.86
C GLU A 109 -7.58 8.51 -6.27
N ALA A 110 -6.26 8.31 -6.44
CA ALA A 110 -5.67 7.01 -6.79
C ALA A 110 -5.92 5.96 -5.71
N ALA A 111 -5.60 6.27 -4.43
CA ALA A 111 -5.80 5.34 -3.33
C ALA A 111 -7.28 4.97 -3.13
N THR A 112 -8.20 5.94 -3.24
CA THR A 112 -9.64 5.68 -3.15
C THR A 112 -10.11 4.77 -4.27
N ALA A 113 -9.64 4.99 -5.50
CA ALA A 113 -10.00 4.16 -6.64
C ALA A 113 -9.49 2.71 -6.47
N VAL A 114 -8.26 2.54 -5.98
CA VAL A 114 -7.65 1.23 -5.71
C VAL A 114 -8.39 0.50 -4.58
N VAL A 115 -8.72 1.17 -3.48
CA VAL A 115 -9.47 0.58 -2.36
C VAL A 115 -10.88 0.17 -2.79
N ARG A 116 -11.55 1.00 -3.60
CA ARG A 116 -12.87 0.66 -4.18
C ARG A 116 -12.77 -0.57 -5.06
N TRP A 117 -11.79 -0.59 -5.97
CA TRP A 117 -11.53 -1.75 -6.82
C TRP A 117 -11.33 -3.03 -6.00
N ALA A 118 -10.57 -2.97 -4.91
CA ALA A 118 -10.38 -4.10 -4.01
C ALA A 118 -11.68 -4.49 -3.27
N GLY A 119 -12.59 -3.55 -3.01
CA GLY A 119 -13.91 -3.84 -2.48
C GLY A 119 -14.78 -4.67 -3.41
N GLU A 120 -14.62 -4.45 -4.72
CA GLU A 120 -15.38 -5.14 -5.77
C GLU A 120 -14.78 -6.51 -6.16
N HIS A 121 -13.46 -6.65 -6.11
CA HIS A 121 -12.74 -7.82 -6.65
C HIS A 121 -12.11 -8.71 -5.59
N LEU A 122 -11.84 -8.17 -4.40
CA LEU A 122 -11.16 -8.82 -3.29
C LEU A 122 -11.85 -8.47 -1.95
N PRO A 123 -13.19 -8.67 -1.82
CA PRO A 123 -13.98 -8.15 -0.69
C PRO A 123 -13.57 -8.74 0.66
N ASP A 124 -13.08 -9.97 0.68
CA ASP A 124 -12.74 -10.71 1.91
C ASP A 124 -11.35 -10.38 2.45
N TRP A 125 -10.53 -9.65 1.67
CA TRP A 125 -9.17 -9.36 2.06
C TRP A 125 -9.08 -8.05 2.86
N PRO A 126 -8.45 -8.06 4.05
CA PRO A 126 -8.15 -6.83 4.78
C PRO A 126 -7.06 -6.05 4.05
N ILE A 127 -7.20 -4.72 4.05
CA ILE A 127 -6.18 -3.82 3.52
C ILE A 127 -5.47 -3.14 4.68
N LEU A 128 -4.15 -3.07 4.58
CA LEU A 128 -3.24 -2.40 5.50
C LEU A 128 -2.45 -1.33 4.73
N ALA A 129 -2.27 -0.16 5.33
CA ALA A 129 -1.29 0.82 4.89
C ALA A 129 -0.34 1.13 6.05
N ARG A 130 0.98 1.08 5.78
CA ARG A 130 2.03 1.51 6.71
C ARG A 130 2.35 2.96 6.44
N VAL A 131 2.28 3.79 7.47
CA VAL A 131 2.51 5.23 7.34
C VAL A 131 3.39 5.73 8.47
N ARG A 132 4.45 6.48 8.14
CA ARG A 132 5.30 7.10 9.15
C ARG A 132 4.53 8.13 9.98
N PRO A 133 4.75 8.21 11.31
CA PRO A 133 4.10 9.21 12.17
C PRO A 133 4.24 10.64 11.67
N GLY A 134 5.40 11.00 11.11
CA GLY A 134 5.66 12.32 10.55
C GLY A 134 5.01 12.58 9.18
N ASN A 135 4.51 11.53 8.48
CA ASN A 135 3.92 11.68 7.15
C ASN A 135 2.42 12.01 7.21
N VAL A 136 2.11 13.23 7.65
CA VAL A 136 0.72 13.72 7.79
C VAL A 136 -0.05 13.66 6.47
N ALA A 137 0.64 13.89 5.34
CA ALA A 137 0.01 13.82 4.02
C ALA A 137 -0.48 12.40 3.71
N SER A 138 0.36 11.39 3.93
CA SER A 138 0.01 9.98 3.72
C SER A 138 -1.10 9.52 4.69
N GLN A 139 -1.10 9.98 5.95
CA GLN A 139 -2.17 9.71 6.90
C GLN A 139 -3.53 10.18 6.37
N LYS A 140 -3.58 11.42 5.84
CA LYS A 140 -4.80 11.98 5.23
C LYS A 140 -5.25 11.19 3.99
N VAL A 141 -4.31 10.73 3.17
CA VAL A 141 -4.62 9.89 2.01
C VAL A 141 -5.24 8.56 2.47
N ALA A 142 -4.62 7.85 3.40
CA ALA A 142 -5.13 6.59 3.94
C ALA A 142 -6.55 6.76 4.52
N GLN A 143 -6.76 7.79 5.35
CA GLN A 143 -8.08 8.07 5.95
C GLN A 143 -9.15 8.39 4.90
N ARG A 144 -8.83 9.23 3.90
CA ARG A 144 -9.76 9.60 2.83
C ARG A 144 -10.06 8.42 1.88
N ALA A 145 -9.13 7.48 1.75
CA ALA A 145 -9.35 6.22 1.04
C ALA A 145 -10.21 5.21 1.84
N GLY A 146 -10.61 5.56 3.08
CA GLY A 146 -11.51 4.75 3.91
C GLY A 146 -10.80 3.88 4.94
N LEU A 147 -9.49 3.98 5.10
CA LEU A 147 -8.76 3.24 6.14
C LEU A 147 -8.85 3.97 7.48
N THR A 148 -8.93 3.20 8.55
CA THR A 148 -8.98 3.71 9.93
C THR A 148 -7.64 3.44 10.62
N ARG A 149 -7.20 4.36 11.47
CA ARG A 149 -6.01 4.22 12.32
C ARG A 149 -6.19 3.02 13.28
N SER A 150 -5.23 2.11 13.30
CA SER A 150 -5.24 0.88 14.09
C SER A 150 -3.99 0.78 14.95
N ALA A 151 -3.94 1.58 16.04
CA ALA A 151 -2.75 1.74 16.88
C ALA A 151 -2.24 0.43 17.51
N SER A 152 -3.12 -0.53 17.78
CA SER A 152 -2.74 -1.86 18.30
C SER A 152 -1.94 -2.71 17.30
N LEU A 153 -1.90 -2.30 16.04
CA LEU A 153 -1.17 -2.97 14.98
C LEU A 153 0.18 -2.31 14.67
N ASP A 154 0.50 -1.19 15.30
CA ASP A 154 1.78 -0.51 15.07
C ASP A 154 2.96 -1.44 15.33
N GLU A 155 4.01 -1.26 14.54
CA GLU A 155 5.25 -2.03 14.68
C GLU A 155 6.47 -1.19 14.27
N PRO A 156 7.67 -1.59 14.69
CA PRO A 156 8.89 -1.03 14.12
C PRO A 156 8.99 -1.36 12.64
N GLY A 157 9.31 -0.37 11.82
CA GLY A 157 9.65 -0.53 10.40
C GLY A 157 11.14 -0.24 10.18
N GLU A 158 11.60 -0.40 8.95
CA GLU A 158 13.02 -0.23 8.57
C GLU A 158 13.52 1.20 8.82
N ASP A 159 12.72 2.20 8.48
CA ASP A 159 13.08 3.62 8.63
C ASP A 159 12.48 4.28 9.89
N GLY A 160 12.03 3.51 10.88
CA GLY A 160 11.39 3.97 12.10
C GLY A 160 10.00 3.37 12.31
N PRO A 161 9.21 3.88 13.28
CA PRO A 161 7.92 3.29 13.60
C PRO A 161 6.92 3.42 12.47
N ASP A 162 6.15 2.35 12.23
CA ASP A 162 5.03 2.33 11.30
C ASP A 162 3.71 2.45 12.05
N TRP A 163 2.93 3.47 11.71
CA TRP A 163 1.54 3.58 12.08
C TRP A 163 0.66 2.84 11.08
N MET A 164 -0.20 1.95 11.60
CA MET A 164 -1.06 1.13 10.77
C MET A 164 -2.42 1.76 10.55
N TYR A 165 -2.84 1.79 9.28
CA TYR A 165 -4.19 2.15 8.85
C TYR A 165 -4.81 0.94 8.16
N THR A 166 -6.05 0.57 8.51
CA THR A 166 -6.67 -0.65 8.01
C THR A 166 -8.12 -0.44 7.59
N ILE A 167 -8.57 -1.28 6.67
CA ILE A 167 -9.99 -1.45 6.35
C ILE A 167 -10.29 -2.95 6.25
N ARG A 168 -11.48 -3.36 6.65
CA ARG A 168 -11.91 -4.76 6.73
C ARG A 168 -11.00 -5.62 7.63
N TRP A 169 -10.37 -4.99 8.61
CA TRP A 169 -9.55 -5.73 9.56
C TRP A 169 -10.45 -6.60 10.44
N PRO A 170 -10.20 -7.93 10.52
CA PRO A 170 -11.03 -8.80 11.35
C PRO A 170 -10.93 -8.37 12.81
N ALA A 171 -12.08 -8.34 13.49
CA ALA A 171 -12.09 -8.13 14.92
C ALA A 171 -11.22 -9.21 15.58
N VAL A 172 -10.45 -8.84 16.61
CA VAL A 172 -9.77 -9.81 17.46
C VAL A 172 -10.88 -10.64 18.09
N ALA A 173 -10.89 -11.95 17.85
CA ALA A 173 -11.80 -12.83 18.57
C ALA A 173 -11.53 -12.62 20.07
N PRO A 174 -12.57 -12.41 20.92
CA PRO A 174 -12.34 -12.34 22.36
C PRO A 174 -11.61 -13.62 22.76
N GLU A 175 -10.53 -13.48 23.54
CA GLU A 175 -9.91 -14.63 24.19
C GLU A 175 -11.02 -15.37 24.91
N THR A 176 -11.33 -16.57 24.44
CA THR A 176 -12.22 -17.46 25.18
C THR A 176 -11.45 -17.87 26.42
N ASP A 177 -11.79 -17.24 27.54
CA ASP A 177 -11.33 -17.61 28.86
C ASP A 177 -11.76 -19.08 29.04
N HIS A 178 -10.83 -20.00 28.82
CA HIS A 178 -11.05 -21.42 29.13
C HIS A 178 -10.98 -21.51 30.63
N PRO A 179 -12.11 -21.79 31.33
CA PRO A 179 -12.06 -22.05 32.76
C PRO A 179 -11.16 -23.26 32.97
N ILE A 180 -10.08 -23.07 33.71
CA ILE A 180 -9.20 -24.12 34.16
C ILE A 180 -10.09 -25.09 34.95
N ALA A 181 -10.38 -26.25 34.35
CA ALA A 181 -11.12 -27.33 35.02
C ALA A 181 -10.34 -27.72 36.29
N GLY A 182 -10.93 -27.38 37.43
CA GLY A 182 -10.38 -27.67 38.74
C GLY A 182 -10.06 -29.14 38.92
N HIS A 183 -8.84 -29.44 39.28
CA HIS A 183 -8.42 -30.72 39.81
C HIS A 183 -9.25 -30.98 41.05
N ARG A 184 -10.25 -31.87 40.99
CA ARG A 184 -10.80 -32.50 42.16
C ARG A 184 -9.78 -33.53 42.66
N ALA A 185 -9.11 -33.19 43.74
CA ALA A 185 -8.47 -34.17 44.58
C ALA A 185 -9.56 -35.05 45.20
N THR A 186 -9.56 -36.32 44.87
CA THR A 186 -10.26 -37.36 45.65
C THR A 186 -9.24 -38.01 46.54
N GLY A 187 -9.59 -38.03 47.85
CA GLY A 187 -8.86 -38.70 48.94
C GLY A 187 -8.83 -40.20 48.87
#